data_6274a717152a255d190b2e5b15ca51de
#
_entry.id   6274a717152a255d190b2e5b15ca51de
#
_cell.length_a   1.000
_cell.length_b   1.000
_cell.length_c   1.000
_cell.angle_alpha   90.00
_cell.angle_beta   90.00
_cell.angle_gamma   90.00
#
_symmetry.space_group_name_H-M   'P 1'
#
loop_
_entity.id
_entity.type
_entity.pdbx_description
1 polymer ?
#
loop_
_entity_poly.entity_id
_entity_poly.type
_entity_poly.pdbx_seq_one_letter_code
_entity_poly.pdbx_strand_id
1 'polypeptide(L)'
;GDIAGTLTALNPVSPDYARLKEELAKTTDPAKRKLIRANMDRWRWLGRDLGKQYLLTNVPEYQLRLTVNNKIIKNYRVVVGKPGRTATPQLAEMVEAVIFNPTWTVPQSIVKGEGLGAKVLNNPGWARANGYKATKGANGWVTVVQQPGPGNSLGLMKLDMPNEHAIFLHDTPAKALFNQDSRALSHGCIRVQGARELAMTMSMLGNAANRDELPAIQQEVSEITAGREYTRYPMAKQWPVY
;
A
#
# COMPACT_ATOMS: atom_id res chain seq x y z
N GLY A 1 -9.69 13.71 40.66
CA GLY A 1 -8.83 13.03 39.71
C GLY A 1 -8.10 14.03 38.82
N ASP A 2 -6.87 13.74 38.43
CA ASP A 2 -6.07 14.58 37.52
C ASP A 2 -6.62 14.51 36.09
N ILE A 3 -7.57 15.39 35.77
CA ILE A 3 -8.18 15.46 34.43
C ILE A 3 -7.13 15.83 33.35
N ALA A 4 -6.21 16.74 33.66
CA ALA A 4 -5.18 17.17 32.71
C ALA A 4 -4.21 16.04 32.38
N GLY A 5 -3.77 15.27 33.37
CA GLY A 5 -2.96 14.07 33.18
C GLY A 5 -3.68 13.00 32.38
N THR A 6 -4.96 12.75 32.66
CA THR A 6 -5.78 11.81 31.89
C THR A 6 -5.91 12.22 30.43
N LEU A 7 -6.23 13.48 30.14
CA LEU A 7 -6.32 13.98 28.76
C LEU A 7 -4.97 13.90 28.03
N THR A 8 -3.87 14.17 28.73
CA THR A 8 -2.52 14.05 28.18
C THR A 8 -2.20 12.59 27.83
N ALA A 9 -2.60 11.65 28.68
CA ALA A 9 -2.38 10.23 28.48
C ALA A 9 -3.17 9.65 27.28
N LEU A 10 -4.23 10.32 26.82
CA LEU A 10 -5.01 9.95 25.64
C LEU A 10 -4.41 10.42 24.32
N ASN A 11 -3.40 11.29 24.34
CA ASN A 11 -2.76 11.74 23.12
C ASN A 11 -1.97 10.61 22.42
N PRO A 12 -1.83 10.66 21.08
CA PRO A 12 -0.94 9.77 20.35
C PRO A 12 0.49 9.83 20.89
N VAL A 13 1.15 8.67 21.01
CA VAL A 13 2.54 8.59 21.51
C VAL A 13 3.59 8.85 20.43
N SER A 14 3.15 9.10 19.18
CA SER A 14 4.05 9.37 18.05
C SER A 14 4.95 10.61 18.30
N PRO A 15 6.26 10.53 18.01
CA PRO A 15 7.15 11.68 18.03
C PRO A 15 6.70 12.81 17.09
N ASP A 16 6.04 12.49 15.97
CA ASP A 16 5.50 13.50 15.04
C ASP A 16 4.35 14.28 15.68
N TYR A 17 3.48 13.61 16.43
CA TYR A 17 2.43 14.31 17.18
C TYR A 17 3.02 15.24 18.23
N ALA A 18 4.05 14.82 18.96
CA ALA A 18 4.73 15.65 19.95
C ALA A 18 5.35 16.90 19.29
N ARG A 19 6.03 16.74 18.14
CA ARG A 19 6.58 17.87 17.36
C ARG A 19 5.51 18.83 16.87
N LEU A 20 4.37 18.34 16.41
CA LEU A 20 3.24 19.19 16.00
C LEU A 20 2.70 19.99 17.18
N LYS A 21 2.62 19.41 18.38
CA LYS A 21 2.20 20.08 19.60
C LYS A 21 3.17 21.23 19.99
N GLU A 22 4.47 20.97 19.89
CA GLU A 22 5.50 21.98 20.13
C GLU A 22 5.43 23.14 19.12
N GLU A 23 5.29 22.83 17.84
CA GLU A 23 5.13 23.84 16.78
C GLU A 23 3.85 24.67 16.96
N LEU A 24 2.75 24.04 17.40
CA LEU A 24 1.52 24.75 17.69
C LEU A 24 1.69 25.78 18.82
N ALA A 25 2.50 25.45 19.82
CA ALA A 25 2.80 26.37 20.94
C ALA A 25 3.64 27.57 20.52
N LYS A 26 4.53 27.40 19.53
CA LYS A 26 5.48 28.43 19.08
C LYS A 26 4.91 29.35 17.99
N THR A 27 3.96 28.89 17.17
CA THR A 27 3.46 29.68 16.04
C THR A 27 2.27 30.56 16.42
N THR A 28 2.29 31.81 15.97
CA THR A 28 1.20 32.80 16.14
C THR A 28 0.37 32.95 14.86
N ASP A 29 0.88 32.53 13.69
CA ASP A 29 0.17 32.60 12.41
C ASP A 29 -1.11 31.76 12.43
N PRO A 30 -2.30 32.35 12.24
CA PRO A 30 -3.58 31.62 12.29
C PRO A 30 -3.69 30.52 11.23
N ALA A 31 -3.18 30.72 10.02
CA ALA A 31 -3.24 29.74 8.95
C ALA A 31 -2.37 28.52 9.27
N LYS A 32 -1.13 28.75 9.74
CA LYS A 32 -0.23 27.70 10.18
C LYS A 32 -0.79 26.95 11.40
N ARG A 33 -1.40 27.64 12.37
CA ARG A 33 -2.07 27.03 13.52
C ARG A 33 -3.19 26.10 13.10
N LYS A 34 -4.04 26.52 12.13
CA LYS A 34 -5.13 25.71 11.59
C LYS A 34 -4.58 24.44 10.92
N LEU A 35 -3.53 24.56 10.13
CA LEU A 35 -2.88 23.43 9.46
C LEU A 35 -2.30 22.42 10.45
N ILE A 36 -1.58 22.91 11.49
CA ILE A 36 -1.01 22.06 12.53
C ILE A 36 -2.10 21.30 13.26
N ARG A 37 -3.19 21.98 13.67
CA ARG A 37 -4.33 21.34 14.36
C ARG A 37 -4.97 20.25 13.50
N ALA A 38 -5.15 20.50 12.20
CA ALA A 38 -5.69 19.50 11.29
C ALA A 38 -4.80 18.25 11.18
N ASN A 39 -3.48 18.44 11.19
CA ASN A 39 -2.54 17.31 11.18
C ASN A 39 -2.47 16.58 12.54
N MET A 40 -2.57 17.30 13.65
CA MET A 40 -2.71 16.66 14.97
C MET A 40 -3.99 15.85 15.08
N ASP A 41 -5.09 16.33 14.50
CA ASP A 41 -6.35 15.61 14.47
C ASP A 41 -6.25 14.31 13.65
N ARG A 42 -5.60 14.34 12.50
CA ARG A 42 -5.32 13.13 11.69
C ARG A 42 -4.56 12.06 12.48
N TRP A 43 -3.60 12.45 13.32
CA TRP A 43 -2.91 11.52 14.19
C TRP A 43 -3.83 10.82 15.21
N ARG A 44 -4.92 11.48 15.62
CA ARG A 44 -5.93 10.90 16.54
C ARG A 44 -6.86 9.88 15.86
N TRP A 45 -6.90 9.85 14.53
CA TRP A 45 -7.66 8.85 13.78
C TRP A 45 -6.95 7.49 13.72
N LEU A 46 -5.65 7.47 13.95
CA LEU A 46 -4.86 6.25 14.09
C LEU A 46 -4.92 5.73 15.52
N GLY A 47 -4.49 4.49 15.71
CA GLY A 47 -4.28 3.94 17.05
C GLY A 47 -3.34 4.85 17.86
N ARG A 48 -3.59 4.95 19.16
CA ARG A 48 -2.74 5.77 20.06
C ARG A 48 -1.27 5.37 19.98
N ASP A 49 -0.99 4.08 19.89
CA ASP A 49 0.33 3.48 19.70
C ASP A 49 0.28 2.58 18.45
N LEU A 50 1.08 2.91 17.45
CA LEU A 50 1.20 2.12 16.22
C LEU A 50 2.17 0.94 16.37
N GLY A 51 2.77 0.77 17.56
CA GLY A 51 3.82 -0.21 17.79
C GLY A 51 5.19 0.26 17.31
N LYS A 52 6.17 -0.63 17.45
CA LYS A 52 7.57 -0.32 17.09
C LYS A 52 7.88 -0.55 15.62
N GLN A 53 7.01 -1.27 14.90
CA GLN A 53 7.24 -1.76 13.54
C GLN A 53 5.94 -1.66 12.74
N TYR A 54 5.93 -0.86 11.67
CA TYR A 54 4.76 -0.68 10.82
C TYR A 54 5.12 -0.03 9.47
N LEU A 55 4.21 -0.15 8.53
CA LEU A 55 4.14 0.67 7.33
C LEU A 55 3.13 1.80 7.55
N LEU A 56 3.47 3.01 7.18
CA LEU A 56 2.56 4.17 7.24
C LEU A 56 2.52 4.87 5.89
N THR A 57 1.35 4.89 5.26
CA THR A 57 1.11 5.66 4.04
C THR A 57 0.57 7.04 4.37
N ASN A 58 1.39 8.07 4.19
CA ASN A 58 0.93 9.45 4.24
C ASN A 58 0.38 9.85 2.87
N VAL A 59 -0.94 9.69 2.68
CA VAL A 59 -1.63 9.94 1.41
C VAL A 59 -1.41 11.35 0.88
N PRO A 60 -1.58 12.43 1.66
CA PRO A 60 -1.33 13.80 1.19
C PRO A 60 0.10 14.09 0.77
N GLU A 61 1.07 13.37 1.32
CA GLU A 61 2.49 13.55 1.06
C GLU A 61 2.99 12.64 -0.06
N TYR A 62 2.17 11.67 -0.48
CA TYR A 62 2.53 10.63 -1.44
C TYR A 62 3.78 9.84 -1.02
N GLN A 63 3.85 9.50 0.26
CA GLN A 63 4.96 8.77 0.87
C GLN A 63 4.46 7.54 1.64
N LEU A 64 5.18 6.44 1.51
CA LEU A 64 5.08 5.27 2.36
C LEU A 64 6.35 5.18 3.20
N ARG A 65 6.19 5.09 4.51
CA ARG A 65 7.30 4.97 5.47
C ARG A 65 7.33 3.58 6.07
N LEU A 66 8.50 2.97 6.05
CA LEU A 66 8.78 1.74 6.79
C LEU A 66 9.46 2.11 8.10
N THR A 67 8.79 1.82 9.20
CA THR A 67 9.29 2.05 10.56
C THR A 67 9.71 0.72 11.20
N VAL A 68 10.91 0.67 11.75
CA VAL A 68 11.46 -0.46 12.51
C VAL A 68 12.10 0.08 13.79
N ASN A 69 11.76 -0.48 14.93
CA ASN A 69 12.25 -0.03 16.25
C ASN A 69 12.06 1.49 16.46
N ASN A 70 10.88 2.00 16.11
CA ASN A 70 10.50 3.41 16.19
C ASN A 70 11.36 4.36 15.33
N LYS A 71 12.09 3.84 14.36
CA LYS A 71 12.88 4.62 13.41
C LYS A 71 12.38 4.38 11.99
N ILE A 72 12.18 5.45 11.23
CA ILE A 72 11.91 5.35 9.80
C ILE A 72 13.21 4.91 9.13
N ILE A 73 13.23 3.68 8.62
CA ILE A 73 14.41 3.11 7.95
C ILE A 73 14.37 3.29 6.44
N LYS A 74 13.16 3.51 5.88
CA LYS A 74 13.00 3.72 4.44
C LYS A 74 11.75 4.55 4.15
N ASN A 75 11.87 5.40 3.12
CA ASN A 75 10.76 6.11 2.51
C ASN A 75 10.60 5.66 1.05
N TYR A 76 9.37 5.44 0.62
CA TYR A 76 9.01 5.11 -0.75
C TYR A 76 8.05 6.16 -1.30
N ARG A 77 8.29 6.62 -2.53
CA ARG A 77 7.29 7.44 -3.25
C ARG A 77 6.12 6.56 -3.63
N VAL A 78 4.90 7.08 -3.50
CA VAL A 78 3.71 6.33 -3.87
C VAL A 78 2.79 7.11 -4.79
N VAL A 79 1.98 6.36 -5.55
CA VAL A 79 0.81 6.86 -6.26
C VAL A 79 -0.41 6.36 -5.50
N VAL A 80 -1.31 7.28 -5.15
CA VAL A 80 -2.51 7.01 -4.36
C VAL A 80 -3.78 7.25 -5.16
N GLY A 81 -4.94 6.94 -4.58
CA GLY A 81 -6.24 7.15 -5.20
C GLY A 81 -6.55 8.61 -5.52
N LYS A 82 -7.29 8.83 -6.61
CA LYS A 82 -7.81 10.17 -6.96
C LYS A 82 -8.80 10.64 -5.89
N PRO A 83 -8.78 11.92 -5.50
CA PRO A 83 -9.78 12.46 -4.59
C PRO A 83 -11.23 12.18 -5.05
N GLY A 84 -12.12 12.01 -4.09
CA GLY A 84 -13.52 11.66 -4.35
C GLY A 84 -13.76 10.15 -4.30
N ARG A 85 -14.49 9.60 -5.26
CA ARG A 85 -14.96 8.19 -5.25
C ARG A 85 -13.86 7.14 -5.21
N THR A 86 -12.65 7.47 -5.62
CA THR A 86 -11.51 6.54 -5.68
C THR A 86 -10.37 6.96 -4.77
N ALA A 87 -10.62 7.83 -3.80
CA ALA A 87 -9.62 8.19 -2.81
C ALA A 87 -9.15 6.94 -2.06
N THR A 88 -7.85 6.86 -1.76
CA THR A 88 -7.34 5.85 -0.85
C THR A 88 -7.99 6.05 0.52
N PRO A 89 -8.76 5.06 1.03
CA PRO A 89 -9.39 5.18 2.33
C PRO A 89 -8.37 5.11 3.46
N GLN A 90 -8.77 5.54 4.64
CA GLN A 90 -8.01 5.28 5.85
C GLN A 90 -8.23 3.82 6.25
N LEU A 91 -7.13 3.12 6.45
CA LEU A 91 -7.10 1.70 6.79
C LEU A 91 -6.11 1.46 7.93
N ALA A 92 -6.40 0.44 8.73
CA ALA A 92 -5.48 -0.12 9.71
C ALA A 92 -5.58 -1.65 9.55
N GLU A 93 -4.62 -2.23 8.86
CA GLU A 93 -4.66 -3.63 8.42
C GLU A 93 -3.34 -4.35 8.74
N MET A 94 -3.34 -5.66 8.54
CA MET A 94 -2.15 -6.48 8.68
C MET A 94 -1.71 -7.00 7.31
N VAL A 95 -0.43 -6.86 6.99
CA VAL A 95 0.20 -7.57 5.88
C VAL A 95 0.49 -8.99 6.33
N GLU A 96 -0.13 -9.95 5.66
CA GLU A 96 -0.04 -11.38 5.97
C GLU A 96 0.96 -12.13 5.08
N ALA A 97 1.18 -11.63 3.89
CA ALA A 97 2.06 -12.24 2.91
C ALA A 97 2.58 -11.22 1.89
N VAL A 98 3.64 -11.59 1.19
CA VAL A 98 4.05 -10.95 -0.07
C VAL A 98 3.61 -11.85 -1.21
N ILE A 99 2.89 -11.31 -2.19
CA ILE A 99 2.54 -12.03 -3.42
C ILE A 99 3.48 -11.56 -4.53
N PHE A 100 4.26 -12.48 -5.04
CA PHE A 100 5.12 -12.28 -6.20
C PHE A 100 4.40 -12.70 -7.47
N ASN A 101 4.68 -12.00 -8.56
CA ASN A 101 4.08 -12.25 -9.88
C ASN A 101 2.55 -12.38 -9.79
N PRO A 102 1.83 -11.39 -9.25
CA PRO A 102 0.41 -11.50 -8.97
C PRO A 102 -0.42 -11.66 -10.23
N THR A 103 -1.51 -12.42 -10.14
CA THR A 103 -2.66 -12.21 -11.02
C THR A 103 -3.46 -11.00 -10.54
N TRP A 104 -4.11 -10.31 -11.45
CA TRP A 104 -5.01 -9.22 -11.11
C TRP A 104 -6.44 -9.54 -11.54
N THR A 105 -7.30 -9.87 -10.59
CA THR A 105 -8.75 -9.87 -10.81
C THR A 105 -9.22 -8.43 -10.89
N VAL A 106 -9.67 -8.03 -12.06
CA VAL A 106 -10.02 -6.63 -12.32
C VAL A 106 -11.34 -6.28 -11.62
N PRO A 107 -11.38 -5.21 -10.83
CA PRO A 107 -12.61 -4.75 -10.20
C PRO A 107 -13.72 -4.47 -11.20
N GLN A 108 -14.97 -4.78 -10.84
CA GLN A 108 -16.12 -4.61 -11.73
C GLN A 108 -16.37 -3.15 -12.15
N SER A 109 -15.97 -2.21 -11.33
CA SER A 109 -15.96 -0.78 -11.67
C SER A 109 -15.11 -0.47 -12.91
N ILE A 110 -13.98 -1.18 -13.08
CA ILE A 110 -13.10 -1.07 -14.26
C ILE A 110 -13.64 -1.94 -15.42
N VAL A 111 -14.04 -3.18 -15.12
CA VAL A 111 -14.58 -4.11 -16.15
C VAL A 111 -15.76 -3.49 -16.89
N LYS A 112 -16.70 -2.87 -16.17
CA LYS A 112 -17.88 -2.21 -16.71
C LYS A 112 -17.64 -0.74 -17.01
N GLY A 113 -17.09 0.01 -16.06
CA GLY A 113 -16.97 1.47 -16.12
C GLY A 113 -15.99 1.95 -17.21
N GLU A 114 -14.94 1.18 -17.50
CA GLU A 114 -13.96 1.49 -18.54
C GLU A 114 -14.13 0.61 -19.80
N GLY A 115 -15.17 -0.23 -19.84
CA GLY A 115 -15.46 -1.10 -20.98
C GLY A 115 -14.43 -2.20 -21.20
N LEU A 116 -13.58 -2.49 -20.22
CA LEU A 116 -12.50 -3.48 -20.35
C LEU A 116 -13.04 -4.88 -20.62
N GLY A 117 -14.17 -5.25 -20.01
CA GLY A 117 -14.81 -6.55 -20.22
C GLY A 117 -15.17 -6.80 -21.70
N ALA A 118 -15.85 -5.84 -22.34
CA ALA A 118 -16.18 -5.90 -23.74
C ALA A 118 -14.92 -5.90 -24.63
N LYS A 119 -13.92 -5.08 -24.29
CA LYS A 119 -12.67 -5.02 -25.03
C LYS A 119 -11.92 -6.35 -25.03
N VAL A 120 -11.83 -7.03 -23.89
CA VAL A 120 -11.15 -8.33 -23.75
C VAL A 120 -11.90 -9.42 -24.52
N LEU A 121 -13.24 -9.45 -24.41
CA LEU A 121 -14.06 -10.47 -25.10
C LEU A 121 -14.05 -10.29 -26.61
N ASN A 122 -14.09 -9.06 -27.11
CA ASN A 122 -14.19 -8.78 -28.54
C ASN A 122 -12.84 -8.75 -29.28
N ASN A 123 -11.71 -8.71 -28.52
CA ASN A 123 -10.38 -8.61 -29.09
C ASN A 123 -9.43 -9.66 -28.51
N PRO A 124 -9.59 -10.95 -28.83
CA PRO A 124 -8.81 -12.03 -28.21
C PRO A 124 -7.31 -11.95 -28.49
N GLY A 125 -6.90 -11.40 -29.64
CA GLY A 125 -5.49 -11.14 -29.96
C GLY A 125 -4.88 -10.08 -29.01
N TRP A 126 -5.56 -8.95 -28.83
CA TRP A 126 -5.15 -7.92 -27.89
C TRP A 126 -5.16 -8.44 -26.45
N ALA A 127 -6.19 -9.20 -26.07
CA ALA A 127 -6.30 -9.78 -24.74
C ALA A 127 -5.10 -10.67 -24.40
N ARG A 128 -4.73 -11.59 -25.30
CA ARG A 128 -3.54 -12.44 -25.13
C ARG A 128 -2.24 -11.63 -25.04
N ALA A 129 -2.06 -10.68 -25.93
CA ALA A 129 -0.86 -9.84 -25.95
C ALA A 129 -0.67 -9.02 -24.67
N ASN A 130 -1.78 -8.68 -23.97
CA ASN A 130 -1.78 -7.92 -22.72
C ASN A 130 -2.02 -8.79 -21.47
N GLY A 131 -2.01 -10.11 -21.62
CA GLY A 131 -2.14 -11.07 -20.52
C GLY A 131 -3.54 -11.17 -19.94
N TYR A 132 -4.59 -10.69 -20.62
CA TYR A 132 -5.97 -10.75 -20.10
C TYR A 132 -6.68 -12.06 -20.49
N LYS A 133 -7.44 -12.58 -19.51
CA LYS A 133 -8.44 -13.64 -19.70
C LYS A 133 -9.78 -13.14 -19.20
N ALA A 134 -10.85 -13.41 -19.95
CA ALA A 134 -12.20 -13.09 -19.52
C ALA A 134 -13.07 -14.34 -19.52
N THR A 135 -13.95 -14.47 -18.53
CA THR A 135 -14.97 -15.50 -18.43
C THR A 135 -16.33 -14.82 -18.30
N LYS A 136 -17.28 -15.21 -19.13
CA LYS A 136 -18.67 -14.76 -19.07
C LYS A 136 -19.52 -15.84 -18.39
N GLY A 137 -20.09 -15.51 -17.24
CA GLY A 137 -21.03 -16.38 -16.53
C GLY A 137 -22.40 -16.45 -17.22
N ALA A 138 -23.20 -17.45 -16.85
CA ALA A 138 -24.54 -17.65 -17.38
C ALA A 138 -25.49 -16.45 -17.15
N ASN A 139 -25.27 -15.69 -16.08
CA ASN A 139 -25.99 -14.47 -15.73
C ASN A 139 -25.47 -13.21 -16.46
N GLY A 140 -24.60 -13.36 -17.45
CA GLY A 140 -23.99 -12.26 -18.19
C GLY A 140 -22.86 -11.54 -17.46
N TRP A 141 -22.51 -11.98 -16.24
CA TRP A 141 -21.39 -11.41 -15.47
C TRP A 141 -20.05 -11.72 -16.15
N VAL A 142 -19.24 -10.69 -16.35
CA VAL A 142 -17.92 -10.85 -16.96
C VAL A 142 -16.85 -10.67 -15.89
N THR A 143 -16.06 -11.71 -15.66
CA THR A 143 -14.85 -11.67 -14.83
C THR A 143 -13.64 -11.51 -15.73
N VAL A 144 -12.79 -10.54 -15.44
CA VAL A 144 -11.53 -10.31 -16.17
C VAL A 144 -10.36 -10.50 -15.21
N VAL A 145 -9.39 -11.31 -15.65
CA VAL A 145 -8.15 -11.55 -14.89
C VAL A 145 -6.96 -11.24 -15.77
N GLN A 146 -6.06 -10.40 -15.29
CA GLN A 146 -4.75 -10.19 -15.93
C GLN A 146 -3.74 -11.17 -15.32
N GLN A 147 -3.04 -11.87 -16.19
CA GLN A 147 -2.06 -12.91 -15.83
C GLN A 147 -0.74 -12.27 -15.37
N PRO A 148 0.12 -13.00 -14.65
CA PRO A 148 1.47 -12.55 -14.32
C PRO A 148 2.24 -12.13 -15.57
N GLY A 149 3.09 -11.14 -15.42
CA GLY A 149 3.94 -10.68 -16.50
C GLY A 149 4.34 -9.20 -16.37
N PRO A 150 5.26 -8.72 -17.20
CA PRO A 150 5.81 -7.36 -17.11
C PRO A 150 4.77 -6.26 -17.38
N GLY A 151 3.68 -6.58 -18.10
CA GLY A 151 2.56 -5.69 -18.39
C GLY A 151 1.42 -5.76 -17.37
N ASN A 152 1.52 -6.61 -16.33
CA ASN A 152 0.48 -6.71 -15.32
C ASN A 152 0.35 -5.38 -14.57
N SER A 153 -0.88 -4.89 -14.40
CA SER A 153 -1.15 -3.60 -13.75
C SER A 153 -0.72 -3.54 -12.29
N LEU A 154 -0.61 -4.69 -11.62
CA LEU A 154 -0.06 -4.82 -10.27
C LEU A 154 1.48 -4.95 -10.25
N GLY A 155 2.13 -4.96 -11.42
CA GLY A 155 3.57 -5.18 -11.53
C GLY A 155 3.98 -6.57 -11.06
N LEU A 156 5.13 -6.66 -10.41
CA LEU A 156 5.76 -7.93 -10.02
C LEU A 156 5.48 -8.35 -8.58
N MET A 157 4.81 -7.52 -7.79
CA MET A 157 4.47 -7.84 -6.40
C MET A 157 3.26 -7.06 -5.90
N LYS A 158 2.58 -7.64 -4.92
CA LYS A 158 1.67 -6.92 -4.01
C LYS A 158 1.83 -7.42 -2.58
N LEU A 159 1.53 -6.57 -1.59
CA LEU A 159 1.37 -6.99 -0.22
C LEU A 159 -0.06 -7.50 -0.02
N ASP A 160 -0.18 -8.70 0.55
CA ASP A 160 -1.46 -9.33 0.87
C ASP A 160 -1.95 -8.79 2.21
N MET A 161 -2.98 -7.96 2.18
CA MET A 161 -3.58 -7.29 3.33
C MET A 161 -5.10 -7.30 3.16
N PRO A 162 -5.77 -8.41 3.53
CA PRO A 162 -7.21 -8.55 3.34
C PRO A 162 -8.00 -7.43 4.02
N ASN A 163 -8.89 -6.77 3.28
CA ASN A 163 -9.76 -5.71 3.79
C ASN A 163 -11.02 -5.56 2.91
N GLU A 164 -12.08 -4.97 3.46
CA GLU A 164 -13.37 -4.80 2.79
C GLU A 164 -13.32 -3.90 1.54
N HIS A 165 -12.32 -3.02 1.45
CA HIS A 165 -12.15 -2.08 0.34
C HIS A 165 -11.33 -2.65 -0.82
N ALA A 166 -10.77 -3.84 -0.67
CA ALA A 166 -9.85 -4.46 -1.64
C ALA A 166 -8.66 -3.54 -2.02
N ILE A 167 -8.17 -2.77 -1.05
CA ILE A 167 -7.00 -1.88 -1.20
C ILE A 167 -5.74 -2.65 -0.80
N PHE A 168 -4.68 -2.47 -1.56
CA PHE A 168 -3.37 -3.06 -1.27
C PHE A 168 -2.24 -2.19 -1.81
N LEU A 169 -1.04 -2.44 -1.29
CA LEU A 169 0.20 -1.87 -1.80
C LEU A 169 0.76 -2.79 -2.87
N HIS A 170 1.15 -2.23 -4.03
CA HIS A 170 1.62 -3.05 -5.14
C HIS A 170 2.62 -2.33 -6.04
N ASP A 171 3.28 -3.09 -6.88
CA ASP A 171 4.11 -2.57 -7.97
C ASP A 171 3.25 -2.03 -9.14
N THR A 172 3.89 -1.49 -10.16
CA THR A 172 3.24 -1.02 -11.39
C THR A 172 4.25 -0.97 -12.54
N PRO A 173 3.86 -1.31 -13.77
CA PRO A 173 4.69 -1.06 -14.95
C PRO A 173 4.79 0.43 -15.30
N ALA A 174 3.83 1.26 -14.87
CA ALA A 174 3.77 2.70 -15.16
C ALA A 174 4.72 3.52 -14.27
N LYS A 175 6.02 3.25 -14.34
CA LYS A 175 7.05 3.86 -13.49
C LYS A 175 7.17 5.38 -13.62
N ALA A 176 6.86 5.93 -14.79
CA ALA A 176 6.90 7.37 -15.05
C ALA A 176 5.96 8.19 -14.16
N LEU A 177 4.88 7.57 -13.62
CA LEU A 177 3.96 8.23 -12.71
C LEU A 177 4.60 8.72 -11.41
N PHE A 178 5.67 8.06 -10.97
CA PHE A 178 6.38 8.47 -9.78
C PHE A 178 7.15 9.79 -9.93
N ASN A 179 7.37 10.26 -11.16
CA ASN A 179 8.05 11.53 -11.45
C ASN A 179 7.11 12.75 -11.40
N GLN A 180 5.81 12.52 -11.29
CA GLN A 180 4.83 13.59 -11.19
C GLN A 180 4.79 14.18 -9.78
N ASP A 181 4.55 15.48 -9.66
CA ASP A 181 4.39 16.18 -8.39
C ASP A 181 3.08 15.76 -7.72
N SER A 182 1.98 15.76 -8.46
CA SER A 182 0.69 15.23 -8.00
C SER A 182 0.55 13.76 -8.39
N ARG A 183 0.47 12.89 -7.40
CA ARG A 183 0.40 11.45 -7.59
C ARG A 183 -0.90 10.81 -7.10
N ALA A 184 -1.97 11.58 -7.05
CA ALA A 184 -3.33 11.09 -6.78
C ALA A 184 -3.98 10.58 -8.08
N LEU A 185 -3.58 9.39 -8.57
CA LEU A 185 -3.85 8.90 -9.93
C LEU A 185 -4.45 7.50 -9.99
N SER A 186 -4.52 6.76 -8.87
CA SER A 186 -5.04 5.39 -8.84
C SER A 186 -6.55 5.33 -8.56
N HIS A 187 -7.09 4.11 -8.55
CA HIS A 187 -8.47 3.82 -8.14
C HIS A 187 -8.59 3.44 -6.66
N GLY A 188 -7.62 3.82 -5.83
CA GLY A 188 -7.60 3.59 -4.39
C GLY A 188 -6.36 2.82 -3.93
N CYS A 189 -5.94 1.79 -4.63
CA CYS A 189 -4.72 1.04 -4.32
C CYS A 189 -3.48 1.93 -4.38
N ILE A 190 -2.45 1.55 -3.64
CA ILE A 190 -1.22 2.31 -3.46
C ILE A 190 -0.11 1.68 -4.30
N ARG A 191 0.33 2.39 -5.36
CA ARG A 191 1.47 1.96 -6.16
C ARG A 191 2.75 2.43 -5.51
N VAL A 192 3.73 1.55 -5.37
CA VAL A 192 4.97 1.82 -4.63
C VAL A 192 6.16 1.87 -5.58
N GLN A 193 6.94 2.96 -5.53
CA GLN A 193 8.23 3.04 -6.20
C GLN A 193 9.24 2.14 -5.45
N GLY A 194 9.99 1.32 -6.18
CA GLY A 194 10.91 0.36 -5.53
C GLY A 194 10.18 -0.83 -4.86
N ALA A 195 8.99 -1.19 -5.35
CA ALA A 195 8.16 -2.25 -4.77
C ALA A 195 8.88 -3.60 -4.64
N ARG A 196 9.84 -3.94 -5.53
CA ARG A 196 10.66 -5.16 -5.39
C ARG A 196 11.55 -5.12 -4.15
N GLU A 197 12.15 -3.96 -3.87
CA GLU A 197 12.93 -3.76 -2.64
C GLU A 197 12.03 -3.88 -1.41
N LEU A 198 10.84 -3.26 -1.45
CA LEU A 198 9.86 -3.39 -0.36
C LEU A 198 9.47 -4.86 -0.16
N ALA A 199 9.17 -5.60 -1.22
CA ALA A 199 8.81 -7.02 -1.15
C ALA A 199 9.91 -7.86 -0.49
N MET A 200 11.16 -7.69 -0.92
CA MET A 200 12.32 -8.34 -0.33
C MET A 200 12.44 -8.00 1.16
N THR A 201 12.38 -6.71 1.49
CA THR A 201 12.50 -6.23 2.87
C THR A 201 11.38 -6.80 3.76
N MET A 202 10.14 -6.80 3.28
CA MET A 202 9.00 -7.35 4.03
C MET A 202 9.13 -8.87 4.21
N SER A 203 9.58 -9.59 3.19
CA SER A 203 9.84 -11.04 3.30
C SER A 203 10.89 -11.35 4.36
N MET A 204 11.98 -10.57 4.40
CA MET A 204 13.04 -10.72 5.41
C MET A 204 12.56 -10.36 6.82
N LEU A 205 11.92 -9.20 6.99
CA LEU A 205 11.44 -8.72 8.30
C LEU A 205 10.30 -9.58 8.85
N GLY A 206 9.50 -10.17 7.98
CA GLY A 206 8.38 -11.02 8.35
C GLY A 206 8.77 -12.45 8.69
N ASN A 207 9.94 -12.94 8.24
CA ASN A 207 10.28 -14.35 8.35
C ASN A 207 11.62 -14.63 9.04
N ALA A 208 12.59 -13.73 9.02
CA ALA A 208 13.85 -13.96 9.72
C ALA A 208 13.68 -13.87 11.23
N ALA A 209 14.07 -14.93 11.94
CA ALA A 209 14.17 -14.93 13.40
C ALA A 209 15.44 -14.21 13.89
N ASN A 210 16.49 -14.24 13.08
CA ASN A 210 17.78 -13.61 13.36
C ASN A 210 18.48 -13.16 12.04
N ARG A 211 19.66 -12.53 12.16
CA ARG A 211 20.39 -12.00 11.01
C ARG A 211 20.98 -13.09 10.11
N ASP A 212 21.26 -14.27 10.65
CA ASP A 212 21.95 -15.35 9.91
C ASP A 212 21.00 -15.99 8.87
N GLU A 213 19.69 -15.86 9.07
CA GLU A 213 18.67 -16.36 8.14
C GLU A 213 18.42 -15.42 6.95
N LEU A 214 18.85 -14.15 7.02
CA LEU A 214 18.58 -13.15 5.97
C LEU A 214 19.11 -13.56 4.59
N PRO A 215 20.34 -14.11 4.44
CA PRO A 215 20.86 -14.51 3.12
C PRO A 215 20.02 -15.61 2.46
N ALA A 216 19.55 -16.59 3.23
CA ALA A 216 18.72 -17.68 2.72
C ALA A 216 17.38 -17.17 2.21
N ILE A 217 16.70 -16.31 2.98
CA ILE A 217 15.45 -15.68 2.56
C ILE A 217 15.66 -14.80 1.34
N GLN A 218 16.75 -14.05 1.28
CA GLN A 218 17.09 -13.20 0.13
C GLN A 218 17.28 -14.03 -1.14
N GLN A 219 17.97 -15.16 -1.04
CA GLN A 219 18.14 -16.07 -2.17
C GLN A 219 16.80 -16.65 -2.63
N GLU A 220 16.02 -17.23 -1.71
CA GLU A 220 14.70 -17.80 -2.01
C GLU A 220 13.78 -16.79 -2.71
N VAL A 221 13.65 -15.58 -2.16
CA VAL A 221 12.80 -14.51 -2.74
C VAL A 221 13.33 -14.07 -4.11
N SER A 222 14.65 -14.08 -4.32
CA SER A 222 15.25 -13.75 -5.62
C SER A 222 14.89 -14.81 -6.67
N GLU A 223 14.92 -16.09 -6.32
CA GLU A 223 14.55 -17.21 -7.18
C GLU A 223 13.05 -17.16 -7.53
N ILE A 224 12.17 -16.93 -6.53
CA ILE A 224 10.74 -16.74 -6.74
C ILE A 224 10.47 -15.59 -7.73
N THR A 225 11.16 -14.48 -7.53
CA THR A 225 10.99 -13.30 -8.40
C THR A 225 11.45 -13.56 -9.84
N ALA A 226 12.51 -14.34 -10.02
CA ALA A 226 13.01 -14.73 -11.32
C ALA A 226 12.13 -15.75 -12.05
N GLY A 227 11.43 -16.62 -11.30
CA GLY A 227 10.59 -17.70 -11.81
C GLY A 227 9.33 -17.25 -12.55
N ARG A 228 8.85 -16.02 -12.38
CA ARG A 228 7.66 -15.42 -13.01
C ARG A 228 6.34 -16.13 -12.72
N GLU A 229 6.30 -17.07 -11.81
CA GLU A 229 5.09 -17.77 -11.38
C GLU A 229 4.42 -17.04 -10.22
N TYR A 230 3.09 -17.08 -10.17
CA TYR A 230 2.34 -16.58 -9.01
C TYR A 230 2.81 -17.32 -7.76
N THR A 231 3.31 -16.59 -6.79
CA THR A 231 3.74 -17.15 -5.52
C THR A 231 3.26 -16.30 -4.37
N ARG A 232 2.48 -16.88 -3.44
CA ARG A 232 2.14 -16.27 -2.17
C ARG A 232 3.18 -16.68 -1.13
N TYR A 233 4.00 -15.74 -0.69
CA TYR A 233 5.04 -15.92 0.30
C TYR A 233 4.52 -15.45 1.67
N PRO A 234 4.08 -16.35 2.55
CA PRO A 234 3.48 -15.97 3.83
C PRO A 234 4.51 -15.33 4.75
N MET A 235 4.05 -14.47 5.64
CA MET A 235 4.85 -13.84 6.67
C MET A 235 4.54 -14.50 8.02
N ALA A 236 5.54 -15.11 8.66
CA ALA A 236 5.42 -15.68 10.00
C ALA A 236 5.07 -14.61 11.04
N LYS A 237 5.60 -13.40 10.85
CA LYS A 237 5.25 -12.21 11.62
C LYS A 237 4.52 -11.23 10.71
N GLN A 238 3.22 -11.09 10.93
CA GLN A 238 2.39 -10.12 10.25
C GLN A 238 2.83 -8.69 10.59
N TRP A 239 2.60 -7.76 9.66
CA TRP A 239 3.11 -6.41 9.75
C TRP A 239 1.99 -5.37 9.67
N PRO A 240 1.82 -4.48 10.67
CA PRO A 240 0.80 -3.45 10.62
C PRO A 240 1.03 -2.47 9.47
N VAL A 241 -0.04 -2.07 8.81
CA VAL A 241 -0.06 -1.01 7.79
C VAL A 241 -1.20 -0.04 8.07
N TYR A 242 -0.87 1.25 7.99
CA TYR A 242 -1.76 2.38 8.24
C TYR A 242 -1.81 3.33 7.06
#